data_50021b7197185e4fba9913d27e58f194
#
_entry.id   50021b7197185e4fba9913d27e58f194
#
_cell.length_a   1.000
_cell.length_b   1.000
_cell.length_c   1.000
_cell.angle_alpha   90.00
_cell.angle_beta   90.00
_cell.angle_gamma   90.00
#
_symmetry.space_group_name_H-M   'P 1'
#
loop_
_entity.id
_entity.type
_entity.pdbx_description
1 polymer ?
#
loop_
_entity_poly.entity_id
_entity_poly.type
_entity_poly.pdbx_seq_one_letter_code
_entity_poly.pdbx_strand_id
1 'polypeptide(L)'
;MKRRTFLQQLLIASGVGLSGCQPHEIRRGISLAQKLENGDVGSAVASQIPGSGVAPLDQLVRKQLANLIDELAAKWGDDKVASPKEYVKYTDKYLTRAIINFESGAIRVETIDPDQSRQKLHDGIVSTLLTPENPAKVDLLSSEAIETGQTPFLKGLVRDTDNKAIWTQWRAKRYADHLLKTAYQQDRYHDKDRHFVTFHMVQNHQASQANQYADQVLRQSRRFGIPTDLTYAIIETESSFNPYAMSHIPAYGLMQIVPTSAGRDAYQLLHKEAGTPSKNYLFQPNKNIEMGTAYLHILNTRYLARVRDPQTRQYCVIAGYNTGSGNVLKAFDSNRDRAFAKINALSPDQTYQHLRQHLKYAEARNYLKKVTQVQKRYQA
;
A
#
# COMPACT_ATOMS: atom_id res chain seq x y z
N MET A 1 27.14 17.65 -9.73
CA MET A 1 27.15 17.55 -8.26
C MET A 1 25.85 17.07 -7.65
N LYS A 2 24.69 17.14 -8.32
CA LYS A 2 23.35 16.79 -7.78
C LYS A 2 23.01 15.29 -7.71
N ARG A 3 23.66 14.43 -8.51
CA ARG A 3 23.49 12.95 -8.44
C ARG A 3 23.98 12.32 -7.13
N ARG A 4 25.02 12.89 -6.51
CA ARG A 4 25.56 12.38 -5.24
C ARG A 4 24.63 12.56 -4.05
N THR A 5 23.83 13.63 -4.02
CA THR A 5 22.89 13.91 -2.92
C THR A 5 21.69 12.97 -2.93
N PHE A 6 21.19 12.61 -4.12
CA PHE A 6 20.12 11.62 -4.31
C PHE A 6 20.57 10.21 -3.88
N LEU A 7 21.78 9.81 -4.27
CA LEU A 7 22.40 8.54 -3.87
C LEU A 7 22.64 8.43 -2.36
N GLN A 8 22.96 9.54 -1.69
CA GLN A 8 23.10 9.56 -0.22
C GLN A 8 21.78 9.39 0.52
N GLN A 9 20.68 9.91 -0.01
CA GLN A 9 19.35 9.72 0.60
C GLN A 9 18.83 8.28 0.46
N LEU A 10 19.12 7.59 -0.64
CA LEU A 10 18.81 6.18 -0.84
C LEU A 10 19.60 5.27 0.11
N LEU A 11 20.85 5.59 0.40
CA LEU A 11 21.71 4.85 1.34
C LEU A 11 21.28 5.02 2.81
N ILE A 12 20.70 6.18 3.17
CA ILE A 12 20.19 6.45 4.53
C ILE A 12 18.86 5.73 4.78
N ALA A 13 18.03 5.53 3.75
CA ALA A 13 16.78 4.76 3.86
C ALA A 13 17.01 3.24 4.01
N SER A 14 18.16 2.73 3.58
CA SER A 14 18.53 1.32 3.68
C SER A 14 19.27 0.93 4.96
N GLY A 15 19.19 1.68 6.05
CA GLY A 15 19.59 1.36 7.43
C GLY A 15 20.58 0.20 7.64
N VAL A 16 21.71 0.16 6.94
CA VAL A 16 22.74 -0.85 7.13
C VAL A 16 23.67 -0.40 8.24
N GLY A 17 23.27 -0.71 9.47
CA GLY A 17 24.20 -0.76 10.59
C GLY A 17 25.18 -1.93 10.38
N LEU A 18 26.45 -1.60 10.22
CA LEU A 18 27.55 -2.56 10.08
C LEU A 18 27.79 -3.29 11.41
N SER A 19 27.02 -4.36 11.67
CA SER A 19 27.45 -5.42 12.60
C SER A 19 26.62 -6.67 12.35
N GLY A 20 27.23 -7.64 11.65
CA GLY A 20 26.72 -9.01 11.50
C GLY A 20 26.12 -9.36 10.13
N CYS A 21 26.59 -8.77 9.03
CA CYS A 21 26.12 -9.12 7.68
C CYS A 21 26.53 -10.53 7.26
N GLN A 22 25.55 -11.35 6.87
CA GLN A 22 25.79 -12.63 6.20
C GLN A 22 26.43 -12.39 4.80
N PRO A 23 27.28 -13.28 4.27
CA PRO A 23 27.99 -13.11 2.99
C PRO A 23 27.07 -12.76 1.80
N HIS A 24 25.80 -13.20 1.81
CA HIS A 24 24.83 -12.88 0.77
C HIS A 24 24.31 -11.42 0.83
N GLU A 25 24.28 -10.80 2.01
CA GLU A 25 23.87 -9.39 2.17
C GLU A 25 24.99 -8.45 1.67
N ILE A 26 26.25 -8.83 1.89
CA ILE A 26 27.41 -8.09 1.36
C ILE A 26 27.42 -8.15 -0.17
N ARG A 27 27.16 -9.32 -0.77
CA ARG A 27 27.06 -9.44 -2.24
C ARG A 27 25.91 -8.63 -2.83
N ARG A 28 24.76 -8.54 -2.13
CA ARG A 28 23.64 -7.67 -2.54
C ARG A 28 24.02 -6.19 -2.48
N GLY A 29 24.69 -5.75 -1.42
CA GLY A 29 25.15 -4.37 -1.27
C GLY A 29 26.16 -3.95 -2.36
N ILE A 30 27.11 -4.82 -2.70
CA ILE A 30 28.08 -4.59 -3.76
C ILE A 30 27.40 -4.54 -5.14
N SER A 31 26.49 -5.46 -5.44
CA SER A 31 25.73 -5.46 -6.68
C SER A 31 24.83 -4.23 -6.82
N LEU A 32 24.27 -3.74 -5.73
CA LEU A 32 23.49 -2.52 -5.70
C LEU A 32 24.35 -1.28 -6.00
N ALA A 33 25.50 -1.16 -5.33
CA ALA A 33 26.42 -0.04 -5.55
C ALA A 33 26.91 -0.01 -6.99
N GLN A 34 27.27 -1.14 -7.59
CA GLN A 34 27.69 -1.24 -8.99
C GLN A 34 26.60 -0.81 -9.98
N LYS A 35 25.33 -1.20 -9.74
CA LYS A 35 24.19 -0.79 -10.58
C LYS A 35 23.91 0.71 -10.48
N LEU A 36 24.03 1.28 -9.27
CA LEU A 36 23.88 2.72 -9.05
C LEU A 36 25.00 3.53 -9.71
N GLU A 37 26.25 3.03 -9.67
CA GLU A 37 27.40 3.65 -10.36
C GLU A 37 27.23 3.64 -11.89
N ASN A 38 26.63 2.58 -12.43
CA ASN A 38 26.35 2.44 -13.87
C ASN A 38 25.13 3.25 -14.33
N GLY A 39 24.42 3.94 -13.42
CA GLY A 39 23.25 4.74 -13.74
C GLY A 39 21.95 3.94 -13.91
N ASP A 40 21.96 2.65 -13.58
CA ASP A 40 20.80 1.73 -13.65
C ASP A 40 20.01 1.76 -12.32
N VAL A 41 19.34 2.88 -12.08
CA VAL A 41 18.61 3.15 -10.83
C VAL A 41 17.40 2.23 -10.69
N GLY A 42 16.64 2.03 -11.76
CA GLY A 42 15.45 1.20 -11.76
C GLY A 42 15.75 -0.26 -11.44
N SER A 43 16.79 -0.82 -12.07
CA SER A 43 17.26 -2.19 -11.80
C SER A 43 17.84 -2.35 -10.39
N ALA A 44 18.49 -1.30 -9.88
CA ALA A 44 19.01 -1.28 -8.51
C ALA A 44 17.87 -1.34 -7.48
N VAL A 45 16.84 -0.51 -7.62
CA VAL A 45 15.65 -0.51 -6.74
C VAL A 45 14.86 -1.81 -6.89
N ALA A 46 14.59 -2.25 -8.12
CA ALA A 46 13.85 -3.48 -8.39
C ALA A 46 14.52 -4.73 -7.82
N SER A 47 15.87 -4.75 -7.72
CA SER A 47 16.61 -5.88 -7.14
C SER A 47 16.42 -6.04 -5.61
N GLN A 48 16.00 -4.99 -4.92
CA GLN A 48 15.72 -5.03 -3.48
C GLN A 48 14.34 -5.59 -3.15
N ILE A 49 13.46 -5.73 -4.14
CA ILE A 49 12.11 -6.25 -3.93
C ILE A 49 12.21 -7.75 -3.63
N PRO A 50 11.72 -8.24 -2.47
CA PRO A 50 11.64 -9.65 -2.19
C PRO A 50 10.79 -10.37 -3.26
N GLY A 51 11.20 -11.56 -3.67
CA GLY A 51 10.47 -12.32 -4.67
C GLY A 51 9.15 -12.89 -4.14
N SER A 52 8.17 -13.03 -5.03
CA SER A 52 6.89 -13.69 -4.74
C SER A 52 7.03 -15.21 -4.60
N GLY A 53 8.21 -15.76 -4.91
CA GLY A 53 8.47 -17.18 -4.99
C GLY A 53 8.06 -17.82 -6.34
N VAL A 54 7.55 -17.02 -7.29
CA VAL A 54 7.26 -17.43 -8.67
C VAL A 54 8.21 -16.67 -9.59
N ALA A 55 9.37 -17.27 -9.85
CA ALA A 55 10.50 -16.61 -10.52
C ALA A 55 10.17 -15.88 -11.83
N PRO A 56 9.36 -16.41 -12.78
CA PRO A 56 9.02 -15.70 -14.01
C PRO A 56 8.17 -14.45 -13.76
N LEU A 57 7.21 -14.51 -12.83
CA LEU A 57 6.36 -13.38 -12.47
C LEU A 57 7.17 -12.30 -11.77
N ASP A 58 8.07 -12.68 -10.87
CA ASP A 58 8.95 -11.76 -10.16
C ASP A 58 9.86 -11.00 -11.12
N GLN A 59 10.41 -11.68 -12.13
CA GLN A 59 11.24 -11.06 -13.16
C GLN A 59 10.45 -10.05 -13.99
N LEU A 60 9.22 -10.39 -14.40
CA LEU A 60 8.38 -9.50 -15.19
C LEU A 60 8.02 -8.22 -14.42
N VAL A 61 7.54 -8.37 -13.19
CA VAL A 61 7.18 -7.22 -12.33
C VAL A 61 8.39 -6.35 -12.04
N ARG A 62 9.55 -6.94 -11.73
CA ARG A 62 10.79 -6.20 -11.49
C ARG A 62 11.25 -5.44 -12.72
N LYS A 63 11.17 -6.04 -13.91
CA LYS A 63 11.51 -5.39 -15.17
C LYS A 63 10.57 -4.21 -15.47
N GLN A 64 9.27 -4.39 -15.30
CA GLN A 64 8.29 -3.32 -15.50
C GLN A 64 8.52 -2.16 -14.53
N LEU A 65 8.76 -2.46 -13.26
CA LEU A 65 9.05 -1.42 -12.26
C LEU A 65 10.39 -0.73 -12.52
N ALA A 66 11.43 -1.46 -12.93
CA ALA A 66 12.73 -0.87 -13.29
C ALA A 66 12.56 0.12 -14.44
N ASN A 67 11.92 -0.31 -15.54
CA ASN A 67 11.67 0.56 -16.69
C ASN A 67 10.87 1.81 -16.31
N LEU A 68 9.84 1.64 -15.45
CA LEU A 68 9.06 2.77 -14.95
C LEU A 68 9.95 3.76 -14.18
N ILE A 69 10.75 3.28 -13.23
CA ILE A 69 11.63 4.14 -12.40
C ILE A 69 12.65 4.88 -13.27
N ASP A 70 13.24 4.21 -14.28
CA ASP A 70 14.19 4.84 -15.19
C ASP A 70 13.53 5.95 -16.04
N GLU A 71 12.31 5.71 -16.54
CA GLU A 71 11.50 6.72 -17.23
C GLU A 71 11.16 7.92 -16.32
N LEU A 72 10.78 7.66 -15.08
CA LEU A 72 10.44 8.70 -14.12
C LEU A 72 11.67 9.54 -13.73
N ALA A 73 12.80 8.88 -13.47
CA ALA A 73 14.06 9.55 -13.17
C ALA A 73 14.51 10.45 -14.34
N ALA A 74 14.36 9.98 -15.57
CA ALA A 74 14.70 10.77 -16.77
C ALA A 74 13.76 11.97 -16.99
N LYS A 75 12.45 11.80 -16.73
CA LYS A 75 11.44 12.84 -17.00
C LYS A 75 11.19 13.76 -15.83
N TRP A 76 11.05 13.24 -14.63
CA TRP A 76 10.69 14.02 -13.43
C TRP A 76 11.89 14.33 -12.54
N GLY A 77 12.97 13.55 -12.64
CA GLY A 77 14.09 13.62 -11.69
C GLY A 77 13.76 12.99 -10.33
N ASP A 78 12.65 12.27 -10.23
CA ASP A 78 12.22 11.50 -9.06
C ASP A 78 11.72 10.10 -9.46
N ASP A 79 11.37 9.27 -8.48
CA ASP A 79 10.89 7.90 -8.62
C ASP A 79 9.50 7.71 -7.99
N LYS A 80 8.65 8.76 -8.00
CA LYS A 80 7.33 8.74 -7.35
C LYS A 80 6.43 7.65 -7.95
N VAL A 81 6.21 6.58 -7.21
CA VAL A 81 5.34 5.46 -7.59
C VAL A 81 4.25 5.23 -6.54
N ALA A 82 3.23 4.45 -6.92
CA ALA A 82 2.16 4.08 -6.01
C ALA A 82 2.68 3.36 -4.76
N SER A 83 2.04 3.60 -3.64
CA SER A 83 2.31 2.97 -2.35
C SER A 83 1.01 2.48 -1.70
N PRO A 84 1.04 1.77 -0.59
CA PRO A 84 -0.20 1.34 0.05
C PRO A 84 -1.19 2.47 0.32
N LYS A 85 -0.72 3.66 0.69
CA LYS A 85 -1.57 4.80 1.04
C LYS A 85 -1.64 5.90 0.00
N GLU A 86 -0.89 5.76 -1.08
CA GLU A 86 -0.88 6.72 -2.17
C GLU A 86 -1.14 6.02 -3.51
N TYR A 87 -2.18 6.48 -4.19
CA TYR A 87 -2.37 6.20 -5.59
C TYR A 87 -1.48 7.15 -6.40
N VAL A 88 -0.71 6.60 -7.35
CA VAL A 88 0.05 7.38 -8.33
C VAL A 88 -0.18 6.77 -9.69
N LYS A 89 -0.69 7.57 -10.64
CA LYS A 89 -0.90 7.14 -12.03
C LYS A 89 -0.33 8.18 -12.96
N TYR A 90 0.48 7.71 -13.88
CA TYR A 90 1.03 8.50 -14.97
C TYR A 90 0.22 8.35 -16.25
N THR A 91 0.17 9.42 -17.03
CA THR A 91 -0.42 9.47 -18.39
C THR A 91 0.50 10.28 -19.31
N ASP A 92 0.12 10.48 -20.55
CA ASP A 92 0.85 11.31 -21.52
C ASP A 92 2.34 10.97 -21.62
N LYS A 93 2.64 9.70 -21.84
CA LYS A 93 4.04 9.21 -21.90
C LYS A 93 4.85 9.65 -20.67
N TYR A 94 4.25 9.54 -19.48
CA TYR A 94 4.80 9.93 -18.17
C TYR A 94 5.03 11.44 -17.98
N LEU A 95 4.39 12.34 -18.77
CA LEU A 95 4.51 13.79 -18.58
C LEU A 95 3.44 14.36 -17.63
N THR A 96 2.36 13.64 -17.40
CA THR A 96 1.28 14.01 -16.46
C THR A 96 1.13 12.94 -15.40
N ARG A 97 0.94 13.32 -14.15
CA ARG A 97 0.65 12.38 -13.06
C ARG A 97 -0.42 12.87 -12.10
N ALA A 98 -1.21 11.92 -11.59
CA ALA A 98 -2.14 12.12 -10.49
C ALA A 98 -1.61 11.43 -9.24
N ILE A 99 -1.65 12.13 -8.11
CA ILE A 99 -1.24 11.63 -6.80
C ILE A 99 -2.43 11.81 -5.85
N ILE A 100 -2.87 10.72 -5.23
CA ILE A 100 -3.96 10.75 -4.24
C ILE A 100 -3.43 10.15 -2.94
N ASN A 101 -3.39 10.95 -1.89
CA ASN A 101 -3.02 10.50 -0.56
C ASN A 101 -4.30 10.17 0.22
N PHE A 102 -4.52 8.88 0.50
CA PHE A 102 -5.73 8.40 1.17
C PHE A 102 -5.75 8.68 2.68
N GLU A 103 -4.60 8.97 3.28
CA GLU A 103 -4.51 9.31 4.70
C GLU A 103 -4.91 10.76 4.95
N SER A 104 -4.42 11.70 4.12
CA SER A 104 -4.75 13.13 4.21
C SER A 104 -5.96 13.57 3.39
N GLY A 105 -6.38 12.77 2.42
CA GLY A 105 -7.42 13.13 1.45
C GLY A 105 -6.95 14.11 0.37
N ALA A 106 -5.66 14.44 0.30
CA ALA A 106 -5.12 15.35 -0.70
C ALA A 106 -5.04 14.67 -2.08
N ILE A 107 -5.47 15.40 -3.11
CA ILE A 107 -5.39 14.99 -4.52
C ILE A 107 -4.60 16.06 -5.26
N ARG A 108 -3.54 15.65 -5.94
CA ARG A 108 -2.72 16.51 -6.76
C ARG A 108 -2.62 15.96 -8.17
N VAL A 109 -2.92 16.77 -9.15
CA VAL A 109 -2.68 16.47 -10.57
C VAL A 109 -1.66 17.45 -11.08
N GLU A 110 -0.60 16.96 -11.71
CA GLU A 110 0.50 17.79 -12.17
C GLU A 110 1.04 17.32 -13.50
N THR A 111 1.60 18.24 -14.28
CA THR A 111 2.24 17.98 -15.58
C THR A 111 3.52 18.77 -15.73
N ILE A 112 4.46 18.20 -16.47
CA ILE A 112 5.70 18.84 -16.95
C ILE A 112 5.69 18.94 -18.48
N ASP A 113 4.52 18.81 -19.11
CA ASP A 113 4.35 18.99 -20.57
C ASP A 113 4.59 20.49 -20.90
N PRO A 114 5.56 20.83 -21.76
CA PRO A 114 5.91 22.22 -22.02
C PRO A 114 4.91 22.93 -22.94
N ASP A 115 4.18 22.19 -23.77
CA ASP A 115 3.40 22.77 -24.88
C ASP A 115 1.91 22.91 -24.55
N GLN A 116 1.36 21.94 -23.84
CA GLN A 116 -0.09 21.81 -23.61
C GLN A 116 -0.46 21.67 -22.11
N SER A 117 0.32 22.31 -21.22
CA SER A 117 0.21 22.11 -19.78
C SER A 117 -1.23 22.22 -19.24
N ARG A 118 -1.99 23.26 -19.63
CA ARG A 118 -3.37 23.45 -19.15
C ARG A 118 -4.33 22.37 -19.65
N GLN A 119 -4.21 21.96 -20.93
CA GLN A 119 -5.04 20.90 -21.49
C GLN A 119 -4.71 19.55 -20.82
N LYS A 120 -3.44 19.26 -20.64
CA LYS A 120 -2.97 18.04 -19.96
C LYS A 120 -3.43 17.95 -18.50
N LEU A 121 -3.40 19.08 -17.78
CA LEU A 121 -3.97 19.16 -16.43
C LEU A 121 -5.49 18.93 -16.44
N HIS A 122 -6.21 19.57 -17.36
CA HIS A 122 -7.66 19.36 -17.49
C HIS A 122 -7.98 17.89 -17.68
N ASP A 123 -7.34 17.24 -18.66
CA ASP A 123 -7.58 15.83 -18.97
C ASP A 123 -7.12 14.91 -17.84
N GLY A 124 -6.01 15.23 -17.18
CA GLY A 124 -5.52 14.53 -16.01
C GLY A 124 -6.48 14.60 -14.82
N ILE A 125 -7.09 15.78 -14.56
CA ILE A 125 -8.10 15.95 -13.51
C ILE A 125 -9.34 15.12 -13.84
N VAL A 126 -9.84 15.20 -15.08
CA VAL A 126 -11.03 14.47 -15.52
C VAL A 126 -10.81 12.96 -15.40
N SER A 127 -9.67 12.44 -15.87
CA SER A 127 -9.36 11.01 -15.78
C SER A 127 -9.19 10.55 -14.34
N THR A 128 -8.59 11.38 -13.47
CA THR A 128 -8.45 11.09 -12.03
C THR A 128 -9.81 10.97 -11.36
N LEU A 129 -10.69 11.93 -11.58
CA LEU A 129 -12.04 11.95 -11.00
C LEU A 129 -12.92 10.78 -11.46
N LEU A 130 -12.68 10.28 -12.69
CA LEU A 130 -13.43 9.20 -13.31
C LEU A 130 -12.70 7.85 -13.31
N THR A 131 -11.58 7.72 -12.57
CA THR A 131 -10.86 6.46 -12.42
C THR A 131 -11.81 5.38 -11.86
N PRO A 132 -11.94 4.20 -12.51
CA PRO A 132 -12.86 3.14 -12.10
C PRO A 132 -12.64 2.69 -10.66
N GLU A 133 -13.71 2.23 -9.99
CA GLU A 133 -13.60 1.61 -8.66
C GLU A 133 -12.93 0.22 -8.68
N ASN A 134 -12.86 -0.41 -9.84
CA ASN A 134 -12.20 -1.70 -10.02
C ASN A 134 -10.72 -1.52 -10.40
N PRO A 135 -9.77 -1.75 -9.46
CA PRO A 135 -8.35 -1.53 -9.73
C PRO A 135 -7.75 -2.43 -10.81
N ALA A 136 -8.36 -3.57 -11.12
CA ALA A 136 -7.90 -4.46 -12.19
C ALA A 136 -8.01 -3.82 -13.60
N LYS A 137 -8.74 -2.70 -13.73
CA LYS A 137 -8.92 -1.95 -14.97
C LYS A 137 -7.88 -0.84 -15.18
N VAL A 138 -6.99 -0.63 -14.23
CA VAL A 138 -5.98 0.45 -14.28
C VAL A 138 -4.59 -0.13 -14.06
N ASP A 139 -3.74 0.02 -15.06
CA ASP A 139 -2.33 -0.31 -14.90
C ASP A 139 -1.56 0.91 -14.33
N LEU A 140 -1.16 0.80 -13.06
CA LEU A 140 -0.40 1.85 -12.37
C LEU A 140 1.07 1.92 -12.81
N LEU A 141 1.57 0.90 -13.51
CA LEU A 141 2.97 0.81 -13.94
C LEU A 141 3.19 1.30 -15.38
N SER A 142 2.14 1.74 -16.06
CA SER A 142 2.20 2.28 -17.42
C SER A 142 1.77 3.74 -17.48
N SER A 143 2.00 4.40 -18.63
CA SER A 143 1.49 5.74 -18.94
C SER A 143 0.23 5.72 -19.82
N GLU A 144 -0.40 4.57 -19.95
CA GLU A 144 -1.63 4.42 -20.74
C GLU A 144 -2.79 5.18 -20.11
N ALA A 145 -3.67 5.69 -20.95
CA ALA A 145 -4.86 6.40 -20.53
C ALA A 145 -5.79 5.46 -19.74
N ILE A 146 -6.52 6.04 -18.78
CA ILE A 146 -7.52 5.31 -18.00
C ILE A 146 -8.81 5.21 -18.83
N GLU A 147 -9.34 3.99 -18.99
CA GLU A 147 -10.68 3.78 -19.52
C GLU A 147 -11.72 4.27 -18.52
N THR A 148 -12.49 5.28 -18.88
CA THR A 148 -13.58 5.84 -18.07
C THR A 148 -14.92 5.23 -18.47
N GLY A 149 -15.99 5.50 -17.70
CA GLY A 149 -17.35 5.05 -18.01
C GLY A 149 -17.93 4.01 -17.05
N GLN A 150 -17.14 3.63 -16.04
CA GLN A 150 -17.60 2.83 -14.90
C GLN A 150 -17.79 3.72 -13.66
N THR A 151 -18.34 3.17 -12.58
CA THR A 151 -18.43 3.89 -11.31
C THR A 151 -17.04 4.31 -10.85
N PRO A 152 -16.80 5.63 -10.63
CA PRO A 152 -15.49 6.09 -10.17
C PRO A 152 -15.30 5.79 -8.68
N PHE A 153 -14.06 5.41 -8.31
CA PHE A 153 -13.74 5.18 -6.89
C PHE A 153 -13.79 6.45 -6.02
N LEU A 154 -13.61 7.63 -6.62
CA LEU A 154 -13.75 8.93 -5.95
C LEU A 154 -15.21 9.43 -5.84
N LYS A 155 -16.19 8.66 -6.34
CA LYS A 155 -17.61 9.02 -6.25
C LYS A 155 -18.02 9.25 -4.79
N GLY A 156 -18.45 10.47 -4.47
CA GLY A 156 -18.85 10.85 -3.11
C GLY A 156 -17.67 11.27 -2.21
N LEU A 157 -16.43 10.91 -2.55
CA LEU A 157 -15.23 11.38 -1.85
C LEU A 157 -14.81 12.77 -2.33
N VAL A 158 -15.11 13.14 -3.57
CA VAL A 158 -14.93 14.49 -4.10
C VAL A 158 -16.30 15.04 -4.52
N ARG A 159 -16.53 16.30 -4.20
CA ARG A 159 -17.76 17.04 -4.57
C ARG A 159 -17.42 18.22 -5.45
N ASP A 160 -18.30 18.50 -6.41
CA ASP A 160 -18.16 19.68 -7.27
C ASP A 160 -18.62 20.97 -6.57
N THR A 161 -18.58 22.09 -7.29
CA THR A 161 -19.02 23.42 -6.81
C THR A 161 -20.48 23.48 -6.37
N ASP A 162 -21.32 22.56 -6.82
CA ASP A 162 -22.73 22.44 -6.43
C ASP A 162 -22.91 21.45 -5.25
N ASN A 163 -21.81 21.05 -4.60
CA ASN A 163 -21.77 20.04 -3.54
C ASN A 163 -22.33 18.67 -3.98
N LYS A 164 -22.20 18.33 -5.25
CA LYS A 164 -22.65 17.04 -5.83
C LYS A 164 -21.48 16.09 -6.06
N ALA A 165 -21.77 14.80 -5.89
CA ALA A 165 -20.79 13.75 -6.22
C ALA A 165 -20.43 13.77 -7.71
N ILE A 166 -19.15 13.62 -8.01
CA ILE A 166 -18.63 13.60 -9.38
C ILE A 166 -18.55 12.15 -9.85
N TRP A 167 -19.36 11.80 -10.87
CA TRP A 167 -19.40 10.47 -11.45
C TRP A 167 -19.77 10.46 -12.95
N THR A 168 -19.97 11.67 -13.55
CA THR A 168 -20.23 11.83 -14.98
C THR A 168 -19.13 12.70 -15.60
N GLN A 169 -18.85 12.46 -16.87
CA GLN A 169 -17.86 13.20 -17.63
C GLN A 169 -18.15 14.72 -17.64
N TRP A 170 -19.41 15.09 -17.76
CA TRP A 170 -19.83 16.50 -17.71
C TRP A 170 -19.44 17.18 -16.39
N ARG A 171 -19.73 16.54 -15.23
CA ARG A 171 -19.37 17.11 -13.93
C ARG A 171 -17.86 17.15 -13.73
N ALA A 172 -17.14 16.10 -14.15
CA ALA A 172 -15.70 16.06 -14.04
C ALA A 172 -15.03 17.16 -14.86
N LYS A 173 -15.46 17.39 -16.10
CA LYS A 173 -14.96 18.49 -16.96
C LYS A 173 -15.25 19.86 -16.35
N ARG A 174 -16.51 20.12 -15.94
CA ARG A 174 -16.88 21.37 -15.29
C ARG A 174 -16.07 21.66 -14.02
N TYR A 175 -15.80 20.64 -13.22
CA TYR A 175 -14.99 20.78 -12.02
C TYR A 175 -13.50 20.98 -12.35
N ALA A 176 -12.98 20.32 -13.38
CA ALA A 176 -11.63 20.56 -13.89
C ALA A 176 -11.46 22.01 -14.37
N ASP A 177 -12.42 22.55 -15.13
CA ASP A 177 -12.43 23.96 -15.54
C ASP A 177 -12.42 24.91 -14.34
N HIS A 178 -13.19 24.59 -13.30
CA HIS A 178 -13.22 25.37 -12.08
C HIS A 178 -11.84 25.35 -11.38
N LEU A 179 -11.24 24.16 -11.20
CA LEU A 179 -9.93 24.02 -10.56
C LEU A 179 -8.82 24.74 -11.33
N LEU A 180 -8.84 24.70 -12.65
CA LEU A 180 -7.88 25.45 -13.48
C LEU A 180 -8.03 26.98 -13.38
N LYS A 181 -9.19 27.49 -12.98
CA LYS A 181 -9.41 28.91 -12.72
C LYS A 181 -9.01 29.33 -11.31
N THR A 182 -9.21 28.46 -10.31
CA THR A 182 -9.16 28.83 -8.89
C THR A 182 -7.97 28.24 -8.14
N ALA A 183 -7.40 27.13 -8.59
CA ALA A 183 -6.38 26.36 -7.87
C ALA A 183 -5.13 26.05 -8.73
N TYR A 184 -5.06 26.56 -9.96
CA TYR A 184 -3.89 26.39 -10.82
C TYR A 184 -2.67 27.05 -10.19
N GLN A 185 -1.57 26.29 -10.17
CA GLN A 185 -0.27 26.72 -9.68
C GLN A 185 0.82 26.27 -10.65
N GLN A 186 1.96 26.95 -10.58
CA GLN A 186 3.15 26.65 -11.34
C GLN A 186 4.38 26.85 -10.44
N ASP A 187 5.34 25.95 -10.55
CA ASP A 187 6.65 26.06 -9.91
C ASP A 187 7.76 25.46 -10.77
N ARG A 188 8.99 25.63 -10.32
CA ARG A 188 10.16 24.97 -10.92
C ARG A 188 10.45 23.69 -10.17
N TYR A 189 10.30 22.56 -10.85
CA TYR A 189 10.56 21.24 -10.29
C TYR A 189 11.78 20.63 -10.97
N HIS A 190 12.87 20.51 -10.22
CA HIS A 190 14.19 20.24 -10.77
C HIS A 190 14.56 21.27 -11.85
N ASP A 191 14.70 20.84 -13.10
CA ASP A 191 15.07 21.68 -14.26
C ASP A 191 13.87 21.97 -15.19
N LYS A 192 12.63 21.62 -14.80
CA LYS A 192 11.42 21.72 -15.60
C LYS A 192 10.37 22.63 -14.95
N ASP A 193 9.58 23.28 -15.77
CA ASP A 193 8.39 23.97 -15.31
C ASP A 193 7.32 22.92 -15.03
N ARG A 194 6.78 22.94 -13.81
CA ARG A 194 5.71 22.06 -13.39
C ARG A 194 4.45 22.88 -13.15
N HIS A 195 3.37 22.41 -13.76
CA HIS A 195 2.04 22.97 -13.62
C HIS A 195 1.18 22.00 -12.83
N PHE A 196 0.36 22.47 -11.88
CA PHE A 196 -0.44 21.59 -11.05
C PHE A 196 -1.67 22.24 -10.45
N VAL A 197 -2.59 21.39 -10.02
CA VAL A 197 -3.68 21.74 -9.11
C VAL A 197 -3.66 20.80 -7.91
N THR A 198 -4.09 21.32 -6.75
CA THR A 198 -4.31 20.51 -5.55
C THR A 198 -5.72 20.76 -5.04
N PHE A 199 -6.45 19.70 -4.76
CA PHE A 199 -7.77 19.72 -4.16
C PHE A 199 -7.91 18.56 -3.18
N HIS A 200 -9.04 18.44 -2.47
CA HIS A 200 -9.16 17.49 -1.38
C HIS A 200 -10.45 16.70 -1.46
N MET A 201 -10.40 15.50 -0.92
CA MET A 201 -11.58 14.73 -0.55
C MET A 201 -12.38 15.47 0.53
N VAL A 202 -13.62 15.06 0.75
CA VAL A 202 -14.44 15.56 1.86
C VAL A 202 -13.76 15.29 3.21
N GLN A 203 -13.99 16.13 4.21
CA GLN A 203 -13.32 16.03 5.52
C GLN A 203 -13.47 14.66 6.20
N ASN A 204 -14.63 14.04 6.04
CA ASN A 204 -14.93 12.72 6.60
C ASN A 204 -14.63 11.57 5.62
N HIS A 205 -13.70 11.76 4.68
CA HIS A 205 -13.41 10.77 3.62
C HIS A 205 -13.06 9.38 4.19
N GLN A 206 -12.31 9.30 5.30
CA GLN A 206 -11.96 8.02 5.92
C GLN A 206 -13.20 7.27 6.41
N ALA A 207 -14.13 7.94 7.10
CA ALA A 207 -15.39 7.36 7.52
C ALA A 207 -16.27 6.96 6.34
N SER A 208 -16.31 7.79 5.28
CA SER A 208 -17.04 7.49 4.04
C SER A 208 -16.48 6.26 3.34
N GLN A 209 -15.16 6.11 3.28
CA GLN A 209 -14.48 4.95 2.72
C GLN A 209 -14.72 3.70 3.57
N ALA A 210 -14.62 3.79 4.91
CA ALA A 210 -14.95 2.69 5.80
C ALA A 210 -16.38 2.19 5.59
N ASN A 211 -17.34 3.12 5.50
CA ASN A 211 -18.75 2.80 5.24
C ASN A 211 -18.97 2.11 3.89
N GLN A 212 -18.20 2.46 2.85
CA GLN A 212 -18.28 1.80 1.55
C GLN A 212 -18.01 0.29 1.65
N TYR A 213 -17.19 -0.15 2.58
CA TYR A 213 -16.85 -1.55 2.78
C TYR A 213 -17.57 -2.22 3.95
N ALA A 214 -18.52 -1.52 4.61
CA ALA A 214 -19.17 -1.97 5.85
C ALA A 214 -19.79 -3.35 5.74
N ASP A 215 -20.60 -3.59 4.70
CA ASP A 215 -21.26 -4.89 4.50
C ASP A 215 -20.28 -6.04 4.34
N GLN A 216 -19.17 -5.79 3.64
CA GLN A 216 -18.14 -6.80 3.41
C GLN A 216 -17.36 -7.09 4.70
N VAL A 217 -16.93 -6.04 5.40
CA VAL A 217 -16.22 -6.18 6.67
C VAL A 217 -17.09 -6.92 7.68
N LEU A 218 -18.35 -6.51 7.86
CA LEU A 218 -19.26 -7.14 8.81
C LEU A 218 -19.50 -8.62 8.48
N ARG A 219 -19.76 -8.94 7.21
CA ARG A 219 -20.00 -10.30 6.74
C ARG A 219 -18.79 -11.21 6.98
N GLN A 220 -17.59 -10.77 6.61
CA GLN A 220 -16.39 -11.59 6.74
C GLN A 220 -15.93 -11.69 8.19
N SER A 221 -16.03 -10.61 8.97
CA SER A 221 -15.76 -10.62 10.41
C SER A 221 -16.63 -11.65 11.14
N ARG A 222 -17.93 -11.68 10.88
CA ARG A 222 -18.84 -12.69 11.44
C ARG A 222 -18.50 -14.11 10.97
N ARG A 223 -18.26 -14.30 9.68
CA ARG A 223 -17.92 -15.61 9.10
C ARG A 223 -16.69 -16.23 9.72
N PHE A 224 -15.66 -15.44 9.99
CA PHE A 224 -14.37 -15.91 10.49
C PHE A 224 -14.16 -15.69 11.99
N GLY A 225 -15.13 -15.16 12.71
CA GLY A 225 -15.03 -14.90 14.14
C GLY A 225 -13.92 -13.89 14.50
N ILE A 226 -13.73 -12.88 13.65
CA ILE A 226 -12.77 -11.80 13.87
C ILE A 226 -13.54 -10.54 14.28
N PRO A 227 -13.10 -9.79 15.31
CA PRO A 227 -13.74 -8.53 15.69
C PRO A 227 -13.79 -7.55 14.51
N THR A 228 -14.96 -6.94 14.30
CA THR A 228 -15.18 -6.00 13.19
C THR A 228 -14.27 -4.78 13.27
N ASP A 229 -14.07 -4.24 14.48
CA ASP A 229 -13.16 -3.15 14.79
C ASP A 229 -11.70 -3.49 14.45
N LEU A 230 -11.26 -4.73 14.70
CA LEU A 230 -9.93 -5.20 14.30
C LEU A 230 -9.80 -5.26 12.77
N THR A 231 -10.82 -5.75 12.05
CA THR A 231 -10.79 -5.81 10.59
C THR A 231 -10.65 -4.41 9.98
N TYR A 232 -11.43 -3.44 10.47
CA TYR A 232 -11.30 -2.03 10.05
C TYR A 232 -9.93 -1.45 10.38
N ALA A 233 -9.41 -1.72 11.58
CA ALA A 233 -8.11 -1.21 12.01
C ALA A 233 -6.96 -1.74 11.13
N ILE A 234 -7.03 -2.99 10.70
CA ILE A 234 -6.06 -3.56 9.75
C ILE A 234 -6.18 -2.86 8.39
N ILE A 235 -7.39 -2.74 7.81
CA ILE A 235 -7.59 -2.08 6.50
C ILE A 235 -7.05 -0.65 6.53
N GLU A 236 -7.40 0.12 7.57
CA GLU A 236 -6.93 1.50 7.67
C GLU A 236 -5.42 1.59 7.86
N THR A 237 -4.84 0.70 8.66
CA THR A 237 -3.38 0.68 8.88
C THR A 237 -2.63 0.30 7.62
N GLU A 238 -3.10 -0.70 6.87
CA GLU A 238 -2.48 -1.22 5.67
C GLU A 238 -2.59 -0.26 4.48
N SER A 239 -3.76 0.30 4.24
CA SER A 239 -4.04 1.02 3.00
C SER A 239 -4.73 2.38 3.16
N SER A 240 -5.19 2.74 4.35
CA SER A 240 -6.13 3.87 4.52
C SER A 240 -7.33 3.77 3.57
N PHE A 241 -7.85 2.56 3.38
CA PHE A 241 -8.94 2.24 2.44
C PHE A 241 -8.65 2.50 0.96
N ASN A 242 -7.39 2.60 0.55
CA ASN A 242 -7.00 2.70 -0.85
C ASN A 242 -7.26 1.37 -1.58
N PRO A 243 -8.22 1.27 -2.51
CA PRO A 243 -8.46 0.03 -3.24
C PRO A 243 -7.33 -0.32 -4.21
N TYR A 244 -6.54 0.67 -4.61
CA TYR A 244 -5.37 0.55 -5.49
C TYR A 244 -4.07 0.30 -4.72
N ALA A 245 -4.14 0.03 -3.42
CA ALA A 245 -2.97 -0.14 -2.57
C ALA A 245 -2.04 -1.25 -3.10
N MET A 246 -0.80 -0.88 -3.31
CA MET A 246 0.25 -1.78 -3.77
C MET A 246 1.56 -1.41 -3.06
N SER A 247 2.27 -2.40 -2.53
CA SER A 247 3.58 -2.17 -1.94
C SER A 247 4.70 -2.63 -2.88
N HIS A 248 5.92 -2.16 -2.63
CA HIS A 248 7.14 -2.60 -3.34
C HIS A 248 7.45 -4.09 -3.09
N ILE A 249 7.08 -4.63 -1.93
CA ILE A 249 6.94 -6.06 -1.69
C ILE A 249 5.55 -6.39 -2.18
N PRO A 250 5.34 -7.36 -3.10
CA PRO A 250 4.06 -7.53 -3.78
C PRO A 250 2.93 -7.92 -2.81
N ALA A 251 2.42 -6.92 -2.10
CA ALA A 251 1.21 -6.96 -1.31
C ALA A 251 0.16 -6.08 -1.98
N TYR A 252 -1.09 -6.55 -2.04
CA TYR A 252 -2.13 -5.93 -2.85
C TYR A 252 -3.42 -5.69 -2.10
N GLY A 253 -4.08 -4.57 -2.44
CA GLY A 253 -5.43 -4.22 -2.03
C GLY A 253 -5.57 -3.76 -0.59
N LEU A 254 -6.80 -3.63 -0.14
CA LEU A 254 -7.18 -3.00 1.13
C LEU A 254 -6.45 -3.55 2.36
N MET A 255 -6.22 -4.86 2.43
CA MET A 255 -5.57 -5.55 3.54
C MET A 255 -4.14 -5.99 3.21
N GLN A 256 -3.53 -5.49 2.12
CA GLN A 256 -2.15 -5.74 1.72
C GLN A 256 -1.75 -7.21 1.78
N ILE A 257 -2.48 -8.05 1.05
CA ILE A 257 -2.23 -9.49 1.03
C ILE A 257 -1.04 -9.82 0.12
N VAL A 258 -0.03 -10.49 0.69
CA VAL A 258 1.09 -11.07 -0.07
C VAL A 258 0.64 -12.41 -0.66
N PRO A 259 0.61 -12.57 -2.00
CA PRO A 259 0.07 -13.78 -2.65
C PRO A 259 0.68 -15.09 -2.18
N THR A 260 1.99 -15.11 -1.99
CA THR A 260 2.80 -16.32 -1.75
C THR A 260 2.94 -16.73 -0.27
N SER A 261 2.39 -15.94 0.66
CA SER A 261 2.37 -16.24 2.09
C SER A 261 0.94 -16.22 2.62
N ALA A 262 0.48 -15.11 3.20
CA ALA A 262 -0.88 -14.95 3.69
C ALA A 262 -1.95 -15.31 2.63
N GLY A 263 -1.71 -14.93 1.38
CA GLY A 263 -2.59 -15.25 0.26
C GLY A 263 -2.72 -16.75 0.02
N ARG A 264 -1.63 -17.51 0.05
CA ARG A 264 -1.65 -18.97 -0.13
C ARG A 264 -2.42 -19.66 1.00
N ASP A 265 -2.14 -19.29 2.24
CA ASP A 265 -2.80 -19.88 3.40
C ASP A 265 -4.32 -19.61 3.38
N ALA A 266 -4.70 -18.36 3.10
CA ALA A 266 -6.10 -17.98 2.99
C ALA A 266 -6.79 -18.62 1.78
N TYR A 267 -6.12 -18.72 0.63
CA TYR A 267 -6.63 -19.40 -0.57
C TYR A 267 -6.96 -20.86 -0.27
N GLN A 268 -6.02 -21.59 0.36
CA GLN A 268 -6.23 -22.99 0.75
C GLN A 268 -7.40 -23.15 1.74
N LEU A 269 -7.58 -22.21 2.68
CA LEU A 269 -8.72 -22.25 3.59
C LEU A 269 -10.05 -22.05 2.86
N LEU A 270 -10.09 -21.09 1.92
CA LEU A 270 -11.31 -20.67 1.22
C LEU A 270 -11.74 -21.67 0.13
N HIS A 271 -10.78 -22.18 -0.62
CA HIS A 271 -11.04 -23.03 -1.81
C HIS A 271 -10.80 -24.51 -1.57
N LYS A 272 -10.25 -24.90 -0.39
CA LYS A 272 -9.91 -26.30 -0.04
C LYS A 272 -8.87 -26.95 -0.97
N GLU A 273 -8.15 -26.14 -1.72
CA GLU A 273 -7.08 -26.57 -2.64
C GLU A 273 -5.85 -25.67 -2.51
N ALA A 274 -4.70 -26.22 -2.85
CA ALA A 274 -3.47 -25.42 -2.88
C ALA A 274 -3.50 -24.44 -4.06
N GLY A 275 -3.20 -23.17 -3.80
CA GLY A 275 -3.18 -22.15 -4.84
C GLY A 275 -2.59 -20.85 -4.36
N THR A 276 -2.33 -19.96 -5.32
CA THR A 276 -1.83 -18.60 -5.06
C THR A 276 -2.76 -17.62 -5.77
N PRO A 277 -3.39 -16.68 -5.03
CA PRO A 277 -4.29 -15.70 -5.64
C PRO A 277 -3.51 -14.79 -6.57
N SER A 278 -4.13 -14.44 -7.73
CA SER A 278 -3.53 -13.48 -8.66
C SER A 278 -3.61 -12.05 -8.15
N LYS A 279 -2.78 -11.15 -8.71
CA LYS A 279 -2.87 -9.69 -8.46
C LYS A 279 -4.28 -9.17 -8.70
N ASN A 280 -4.90 -9.54 -9.84
CA ASN A 280 -6.25 -9.09 -10.19
C ASN A 280 -7.33 -9.62 -9.24
N TYR A 281 -7.16 -10.83 -8.69
CA TYR A 281 -8.04 -11.35 -7.65
C TYR A 281 -7.93 -10.51 -6.38
N LEU A 282 -6.71 -10.18 -5.95
CA LEU A 282 -6.45 -9.42 -4.73
C LEU A 282 -6.81 -7.92 -4.86
N PHE A 283 -6.90 -7.39 -6.06
CA PHE A 283 -7.41 -6.03 -6.29
C PHE A 283 -8.95 -5.92 -6.25
N GLN A 284 -9.67 -7.03 -6.15
CA GLN A 284 -11.11 -6.98 -5.89
C GLN A 284 -11.35 -6.74 -4.39
N PRO A 285 -11.94 -5.60 -3.97
CA PRO A 285 -12.07 -5.25 -2.55
C PRO A 285 -12.75 -6.33 -1.70
N ASN A 286 -13.84 -6.92 -2.21
CA ASN A 286 -14.58 -7.99 -1.55
C ASN A 286 -13.72 -9.25 -1.35
N LYS A 287 -12.91 -9.63 -2.35
CA LYS A 287 -12.01 -10.78 -2.28
C LYS A 287 -10.83 -10.50 -1.37
N ASN A 288 -10.32 -9.29 -1.38
CA ASN A 288 -9.22 -8.87 -0.53
C ASN A 288 -9.61 -8.90 0.96
N ILE A 289 -10.78 -8.35 1.31
CA ILE A 289 -11.32 -8.38 2.67
C ILE A 289 -11.59 -9.84 3.11
N GLU A 290 -12.17 -10.68 2.24
CA GLU A 290 -12.37 -12.11 2.50
C GLU A 290 -11.04 -12.80 2.82
N MET A 291 -10.02 -12.61 1.99
CA MET A 291 -8.69 -13.21 2.15
C MET A 291 -7.99 -12.73 3.42
N GLY A 292 -8.00 -11.43 3.68
CA GLY A 292 -7.34 -10.84 4.85
C GLY A 292 -7.99 -11.29 6.16
N THR A 293 -9.32 -11.33 6.21
CA THR A 293 -10.06 -11.80 7.39
C THR A 293 -9.87 -13.31 7.60
N ALA A 294 -9.82 -14.10 6.50
CA ALA A 294 -9.50 -15.52 6.55
C ALA A 294 -8.08 -15.76 7.10
N TYR A 295 -7.10 -14.92 6.74
CA TYR A 295 -5.75 -15.02 7.28
C TYR A 295 -5.67 -14.65 8.77
N LEU A 296 -6.40 -13.62 9.21
CA LEU A 296 -6.54 -13.31 10.64
C LEU A 296 -7.12 -14.52 11.41
N HIS A 297 -8.12 -15.18 10.85
CA HIS A 297 -8.68 -16.41 11.41
C HIS A 297 -7.62 -17.53 11.52
N ILE A 298 -6.81 -17.76 10.47
CA ILE A 298 -5.73 -18.75 10.49
C ILE A 298 -4.72 -18.44 11.59
N LEU A 299 -4.32 -17.17 11.72
CA LEU A 299 -3.43 -16.74 12.79
C LEU A 299 -4.02 -17.03 14.17
N ASN A 300 -5.31 -16.71 14.36
CA ASN A 300 -6.01 -16.85 15.65
C ASN A 300 -6.26 -18.31 16.03
N THR A 301 -6.69 -19.15 15.08
CA THR A 301 -7.19 -20.51 15.37
C THR A 301 -6.20 -21.63 15.08
N ARG A 302 -5.13 -21.34 14.31
CA ARG A 302 -4.14 -22.35 13.92
C ARG A 302 -2.76 -21.99 14.43
N TYR A 303 -2.18 -20.87 14.01
CA TYR A 303 -0.77 -20.57 14.29
C TYR A 303 -0.52 -20.14 15.74
N LEU A 304 -1.46 -19.37 16.32
CA LEU A 304 -1.37 -18.80 17.66
C LEU A 304 -2.47 -19.32 18.61
N ALA A 305 -3.15 -20.40 18.25
CA ALA A 305 -4.23 -21.01 19.04
C ALA A 305 -3.82 -21.43 20.47
N ARG A 306 -2.54 -21.74 20.67
CA ARG A 306 -1.98 -22.13 21.97
C ARG A 306 -1.79 -20.96 22.96
N VAL A 307 -1.93 -19.72 22.51
CA VAL A 307 -2.03 -18.56 23.40
C VAL A 307 -3.40 -18.55 24.05
N ARG A 308 -3.48 -18.70 25.39
CA ARG A 308 -4.74 -18.99 26.10
C ARG A 308 -5.60 -17.74 26.25
N ASP A 309 -5.01 -16.67 26.76
CA ASP A 309 -5.74 -15.42 26.98
C ASP A 309 -6.13 -14.76 25.65
N PRO A 310 -7.42 -14.39 25.46
CA PRO A 310 -7.89 -13.84 24.18
C PRO A 310 -7.26 -12.51 23.80
N GLN A 311 -7.02 -11.61 24.75
CA GLN A 311 -6.43 -10.30 24.50
C GLN A 311 -4.94 -10.42 24.16
N THR A 312 -4.20 -11.26 24.88
CA THR A 312 -2.82 -11.63 24.59
C THR A 312 -2.70 -12.22 23.19
N ARG A 313 -3.61 -13.13 22.83
CA ARG A 313 -3.63 -13.75 21.51
C ARG A 313 -3.93 -12.72 20.43
N GLN A 314 -4.84 -11.78 20.64
CA GLN A 314 -5.12 -10.70 19.70
C GLN A 314 -3.87 -9.86 19.41
N TYR A 315 -3.09 -9.47 20.43
CA TYR A 315 -1.82 -8.76 20.20
C TYR A 315 -0.82 -9.58 19.39
N CYS A 316 -0.72 -10.88 19.67
CA CYS A 316 0.11 -11.78 18.88
C CYS A 316 -0.40 -11.93 17.42
N VAL A 317 -1.73 -11.95 17.21
CA VAL A 317 -2.35 -12.01 15.87
C VAL A 317 -2.07 -10.72 15.10
N ILE A 318 -2.25 -9.55 15.71
CA ILE A 318 -1.92 -8.26 15.07
C ILE A 318 -0.46 -8.23 14.65
N ALA A 319 0.46 -8.55 15.55
CA ALA A 319 1.89 -8.59 15.21
C ALA A 319 2.18 -9.65 14.12
N GLY A 320 1.54 -10.83 14.23
CA GLY A 320 1.68 -11.94 13.28
C GLY A 320 1.16 -11.64 11.88
N TYR A 321 0.16 -10.76 11.76
CA TYR A 321 -0.33 -10.31 10.46
C TYR A 321 0.75 -9.59 9.66
N ASN A 322 1.48 -8.68 10.28
CA ASN A 322 2.55 -7.92 9.63
C ASN A 322 3.85 -8.75 9.44
N THR A 323 4.32 -9.43 10.51
CA THR A 323 5.66 -10.04 10.48
C THR A 323 5.67 -11.56 10.40
N GLY A 324 4.49 -12.20 10.43
CA GLY A 324 4.33 -13.66 10.50
C GLY A 324 4.41 -14.20 11.94
N SER A 325 3.62 -15.25 12.23
CA SER A 325 3.55 -15.89 13.55
C SER A 325 4.89 -16.43 14.05
N GLY A 326 5.77 -16.86 13.13
CA GLY A 326 7.10 -17.35 13.49
C GLY A 326 7.98 -16.29 14.14
N ASN A 327 7.94 -15.03 13.65
CA ASN A 327 8.68 -13.91 14.25
C ASN A 327 8.07 -13.48 15.57
N VAL A 328 6.74 -13.59 15.74
CA VAL A 328 6.07 -13.38 17.03
C VAL A 328 6.60 -14.35 18.07
N LEU A 329 6.62 -15.64 17.79
CA LEU A 329 7.13 -16.65 18.70
C LEU A 329 8.61 -16.47 19.03
N LYS A 330 9.44 -16.19 18.02
CA LYS A 330 10.88 -15.92 18.18
C LYS A 330 11.18 -14.70 19.05
N ALA A 331 10.27 -13.74 19.18
CA ALA A 331 10.43 -12.63 20.10
C ALA A 331 10.44 -13.07 21.57
N PHE A 332 9.87 -14.24 21.90
CA PHE A 332 9.84 -14.81 23.25
C PHE A 332 10.87 -15.93 23.44
N ASP A 333 11.01 -16.82 22.47
CA ASP A 333 12.00 -17.91 22.50
C ASP A 333 12.22 -18.50 21.11
N SER A 334 13.42 -19.01 20.83
CA SER A 334 13.73 -19.75 19.59
C SER A 334 13.01 -21.11 19.52
N ASN A 335 12.76 -21.75 20.66
CA ASN A 335 11.97 -22.97 20.76
C ASN A 335 10.48 -22.61 20.88
N ARG A 336 9.67 -23.21 19.99
CA ARG A 336 8.24 -22.90 19.86
C ARG A 336 7.44 -23.21 21.13
N ASP A 337 7.71 -24.30 21.81
CA ASP A 337 6.96 -24.69 23.02
C ASP A 337 7.30 -23.78 24.19
N ARG A 338 8.57 -23.41 24.37
CA ARG A 338 8.99 -22.44 25.37
C ARG A 338 8.43 -21.05 25.07
N ALA A 339 8.34 -20.66 23.80
CA ALA A 339 7.73 -19.39 23.42
C ALA A 339 6.26 -19.31 23.86
N PHE A 340 5.45 -20.35 23.61
CA PHE A 340 4.07 -20.39 24.08
C PHE A 340 3.97 -20.43 25.62
N ALA A 341 4.85 -21.16 26.30
CA ALA A 341 4.90 -21.16 27.76
C ALA A 341 5.16 -19.74 28.32
N LYS A 342 6.17 -19.04 27.77
CA LYS A 342 6.49 -17.66 28.15
C LYS A 342 5.31 -16.70 27.87
N ILE A 343 4.71 -16.75 26.70
CA ILE A 343 3.55 -15.91 26.36
C ILE A 343 2.41 -16.14 27.34
N ASN A 344 2.09 -17.40 27.67
CA ASN A 344 0.99 -17.77 28.55
C ASN A 344 1.26 -17.48 30.05
N ALA A 345 2.49 -17.15 30.41
CA ALA A 345 2.87 -16.73 31.75
C ALA A 345 2.78 -15.21 31.95
N LEU A 346 2.58 -14.43 30.88
CA LEU A 346 2.50 -12.98 30.91
C LEU A 346 1.04 -12.50 30.89
N SER A 347 0.78 -11.35 31.53
CA SER A 347 -0.47 -10.62 31.34
C SER A 347 -0.58 -10.04 29.93
N PRO A 348 -1.78 -9.63 29.45
CA PRO A 348 -1.94 -8.95 28.17
C PRO A 348 -1.03 -7.72 28.02
N ASP A 349 -0.94 -6.86 29.03
CA ASP A 349 -0.09 -5.67 29.02
C ASP A 349 1.40 -6.01 28.97
N GLN A 350 1.83 -7.00 29.73
CA GLN A 350 3.22 -7.47 29.68
C GLN A 350 3.56 -8.04 28.31
N THR A 351 2.63 -8.80 27.69
CA THR A 351 2.83 -9.33 26.34
C THR A 351 2.89 -8.21 25.30
N TYR A 352 2.00 -7.22 25.41
CA TYR A 352 2.04 -6.05 24.52
C TYR A 352 3.38 -5.32 24.62
N GLN A 353 3.86 -5.01 25.82
CA GLN A 353 5.15 -4.34 26.02
C GLN A 353 6.31 -5.19 25.51
N HIS A 354 6.29 -6.49 25.77
CA HIS A 354 7.32 -7.41 25.29
C HIS A 354 7.40 -7.42 23.76
N LEU A 355 6.26 -7.53 23.06
CA LEU A 355 6.21 -7.47 21.60
C LEU A 355 6.71 -6.11 21.09
N ARG A 356 6.31 -5.00 21.74
CA ARG A 356 6.75 -3.65 21.37
C ARG A 356 8.27 -3.44 21.51
N GLN A 357 8.94 -4.21 22.34
CA GLN A 357 10.38 -4.09 22.59
C GLN A 357 11.20 -5.12 21.82
N HIS A 358 10.72 -6.37 21.71
CA HIS A 358 11.52 -7.51 21.28
C HIS A 358 11.18 -8.07 19.90
N LEU A 359 10.11 -7.61 19.22
CA LEU A 359 9.93 -7.95 17.82
C LEU A 359 11.13 -7.49 17.00
N LYS A 360 11.64 -8.38 16.14
CA LYS A 360 12.86 -8.17 15.35
C LYS A 360 12.83 -6.87 14.55
N TYR A 361 11.70 -6.59 13.88
CA TYR A 361 11.58 -5.46 12.97
C TYR A 361 10.89 -4.27 13.64
N ALA A 362 11.47 -3.07 13.50
CA ALA A 362 10.89 -1.83 14.02
C ALA A 362 9.50 -1.55 13.44
N GLU A 363 9.31 -1.91 12.17
CA GLU A 363 8.03 -1.81 11.49
C GLU A 363 6.95 -2.62 12.22
N ALA A 364 7.21 -3.90 12.55
CA ALA A 364 6.25 -4.74 13.27
C ALA A 364 5.93 -4.21 14.68
N ARG A 365 6.92 -3.63 15.37
CA ARG A 365 6.71 -2.95 16.66
C ARG A 365 5.77 -1.75 16.52
N ASN A 366 5.97 -0.93 15.48
CA ASN A 366 5.13 0.24 15.19
C ASN A 366 3.74 -0.17 14.68
N TYR A 367 3.67 -1.24 13.89
CA TYR A 367 2.41 -1.80 13.40
C TYR A 367 1.48 -2.20 14.54
N LEU A 368 1.96 -2.98 15.52
CA LEU A 368 1.18 -3.37 16.68
C LEU A 368 0.62 -2.13 17.41
N LYS A 369 1.44 -1.11 17.64
CA LYS A 369 0.97 0.15 18.25
C LYS A 369 -0.10 0.82 17.41
N LYS A 370 0.13 0.94 16.10
CA LYS A 370 -0.78 1.66 15.21
C LYS A 370 -2.14 0.96 15.11
N VAL A 371 -2.16 -0.35 14.89
CA VAL A 371 -3.42 -1.11 14.80
C VAL A 371 -4.21 -1.02 16.10
N THR A 372 -3.57 -1.18 17.27
CA THR A 372 -4.27 -1.09 18.56
C THR A 372 -4.81 0.31 18.84
N GLN A 373 -4.16 1.36 18.38
CA GLN A 373 -4.67 2.74 18.47
C GLN A 373 -5.84 2.99 17.54
N VAL A 374 -5.72 2.53 16.27
CA VAL A 374 -6.78 2.68 15.26
C VAL A 374 -8.01 1.89 15.65
N GLN A 375 -7.85 0.68 16.18
CA GLN A 375 -8.94 -0.19 16.61
C GLN A 375 -9.89 0.50 17.59
N LYS A 376 -9.36 1.30 18.53
CA LYS A 376 -10.17 2.06 19.50
C LYS A 376 -11.19 3.01 18.84
N ARG A 377 -10.91 3.50 17.63
CA ARG A 377 -11.83 4.39 16.90
C ARG A 377 -13.04 3.66 16.34
N TYR A 378 -12.97 2.34 16.21
CA TYR A 378 -14.03 1.48 15.70
C TYR A 378 -14.76 0.67 16.79
N GLN A 379 -14.43 0.92 18.06
CA GLN A 379 -15.06 0.27 19.23
C GLN A 379 -16.26 1.04 19.77
N ALA A 380 -16.76 2.06 19.04
CA ALA A 380 -17.89 2.89 19.47
C ALA A 380 -19.24 2.23 19.23
#